data_2aa6da4ad46254ad143fc3a5af45a078
#
_entry.id   2aa6da4ad46254ad143fc3a5af45a078
#
_cell.length_a   1.000
_cell.length_b   1.000
_cell.length_c   1.000
_cell.angle_alpha   90.00
_cell.angle_beta   90.00
_cell.angle_gamma   90.00
#
_symmetry.space_group_name_H-M   'P 1'
#
loop_
_entity.id
_entity.type
_entity.pdbx_description
1 polymer ?
#
loop_
_entity_poly.entity_id
_entity_poly.type
_entity_poly.pdbx_seq_one_letter_code
_entity_poly.pdbx_strand_id
1 'polypeptide(L)'
;MVVLVSSGSAIAGKEVLGDVNIEDASKRRQVFSAVGQPRMMRHYYSIFHDYGMRCAQVLATKRDFSPGIHRENMINCYESLLSEGIIPIANEDDAVSVTMSMFSDNDELASLVAELIKADALIILSDTDGLYTGHPEDDESEKLNKVTVDENVEKYVQESGKGEGEGRGGMESKIKIAKGTAAKNITTYIANGKRKNVILDIVAGKPVGTKFTA
;
A
#
# COMPACT_ATOMS: atom_id res chain seq x y z
N MET A 1 -1.04 -17.06 3.63
CA MET A 1 -2.17 -16.14 3.88
C MET A 1 -1.85 -14.79 3.25
N VAL A 2 -2.85 -14.02 2.83
CA VAL A 2 -2.65 -12.73 2.13
C VAL A 2 -3.56 -11.68 2.74
N VAL A 3 -3.03 -10.48 2.92
CA VAL A 3 -3.79 -9.26 3.20
C VAL A 3 -3.55 -8.28 2.06
N LEU A 4 -4.59 -7.64 1.56
CA LEU A 4 -4.48 -6.57 0.56
C LEU A 4 -4.62 -5.21 1.25
N VAL A 5 -3.82 -4.25 0.82
CA VAL A 5 -4.02 -2.83 1.12
C VAL A 5 -4.30 -2.11 -0.18
N SER A 6 -5.43 -1.45 -0.26
CA SER A 6 -5.91 -0.84 -1.51
C SER A 6 -6.24 0.62 -1.29
N SER A 7 -5.90 1.45 -2.27
CA SER A 7 -6.30 2.86 -2.34
C SER A 7 -7.30 3.07 -3.46
N GLY A 8 -7.77 4.32 -3.64
CA GLY A 8 -8.59 4.70 -4.78
C GLY A 8 -10.07 4.93 -4.46
N SER A 9 -10.48 4.83 -3.19
CA SER A 9 -11.86 5.11 -2.76
C SER A 9 -12.36 6.48 -3.23
N ALA A 10 -11.58 7.54 -3.03
CA ALA A 10 -11.95 8.88 -3.45
C ALA A 10 -12.07 9.01 -4.98
N ILE A 11 -11.18 8.36 -5.74
CA ILE A 11 -11.24 8.35 -7.21
C ILE A 11 -12.50 7.61 -7.68
N ALA A 12 -12.75 6.43 -7.11
CA ALA A 12 -13.95 5.64 -7.44
C ALA A 12 -15.25 6.39 -7.11
N GLY A 13 -15.26 7.17 -6.04
CA GLY A 13 -16.42 8.03 -5.68
C GLY A 13 -16.58 9.21 -6.61
N LYS A 14 -15.49 9.85 -7.02
CA LYS A 14 -15.53 10.93 -8.03
C LYS A 14 -16.09 10.43 -9.36
N GLU A 15 -15.71 9.24 -9.78
CA GLU A 15 -16.28 8.61 -10.99
C GLU A 15 -17.80 8.37 -10.89
N VAL A 16 -18.31 8.08 -9.69
CA VAL A 16 -19.76 7.87 -9.46
C VAL A 16 -20.53 9.18 -9.44
N LEU A 17 -20.00 10.18 -8.71
CA LEU A 17 -20.71 11.42 -8.43
C LEU A 17 -20.47 12.51 -9.47
N GLY A 18 -19.36 12.43 -10.23
CA GLY A 18 -18.90 13.54 -11.05
C GLY A 18 -18.48 14.74 -10.20
N ASP A 19 -18.75 15.91 -10.69
CA ASP A 19 -18.48 17.16 -9.96
C ASP A 19 -19.53 17.37 -8.86
N VAL A 20 -19.05 17.72 -7.68
CA VAL A 20 -19.90 18.05 -6.50
C VAL A 20 -19.64 19.48 -6.07
N ASN A 21 -20.69 20.16 -5.63
CA ASN A 21 -20.60 21.54 -5.13
C ASN A 21 -20.16 21.57 -3.64
N ILE A 22 -18.93 21.10 -3.38
CA ILE A 22 -18.31 21.11 -2.05
C ILE A 22 -16.96 21.82 -2.17
N GLU A 23 -16.87 23.05 -1.67
CA GLU A 23 -15.66 23.88 -1.79
C GLU A 23 -14.49 23.33 -0.97
N ASP A 24 -14.76 22.89 0.26
CA ASP A 24 -13.75 22.32 1.15
C ASP A 24 -13.21 20.98 0.61
N ALA A 25 -11.92 20.96 0.32
CA ALA A 25 -11.26 19.79 -0.28
C ALA A 25 -11.29 18.56 0.64
N SER A 26 -11.22 18.73 1.96
CA SER A 26 -11.27 17.63 2.92
C SER A 26 -12.65 16.99 2.96
N LYS A 27 -13.69 17.83 3.07
CA LYS A 27 -15.09 17.36 3.03
C LYS A 27 -15.43 16.69 1.71
N ARG A 28 -14.96 17.27 0.60
CA ARG A 28 -15.13 16.69 -0.73
C ARG A 28 -14.48 15.31 -0.84
N ARG A 29 -13.25 15.15 -0.32
CA ARG A 29 -12.58 13.87 -0.26
C ARG A 29 -13.35 12.85 0.60
N GLN A 30 -13.85 13.25 1.78
CA GLN A 30 -14.66 12.38 2.65
C GLN A 30 -15.89 11.85 1.91
N VAL A 31 -16.63 12.73 1.20
CA VAL A 31 -17.81 12.34 0.43
C VAL A 31 -17.44 11.38 -0.70
N PHE A 32 -16.39 11.69 -1.46
CA PHE A 32 -15.93 10.79 -2.52
C PHE A 32 -15.51 9.44 -1.97
N SER A 33 -14.75 9.41 -0.88
CA SER A 33 -14.30 8.13 -0.28
C SER A 33 -15.46 7.32 0.26
N ALA A 34 -16.43 7.96 0.93
CA ALA A 34 -17.62 7.29 1.45
C ALA A 34 -18.47 6.63 0.34
N VAL A 35 -18.57 7.28 -0.83
CA VAL A 35 -19.31 6.73 -1.98
C VAL A 35 -18.47 5.69 -2.74
N GLY A 36 -17.17 5.93 -2.86
CA GLY A 36 -16.30 5.06 -3.65
C GLY A 36 -15.88 3.78 -2.95
N GLN A 37 -15.77 3.79 -1.63
CA GLN A 37 -15.35 2.62 -0.85
C GLN A 37 -16.27 1.40 -1.08
N PRO A 38 -17.61 1.50 -1.00
CA PRO A 38 -18.49 0.38 -1.32
C PRO A 38 -18.35 -0.11 -2.76
N ARG A 39 -18.14 0.81 -3.72
CA ARG A 39 -17.92 0.46 -5.13
C ARG A 39 -16.64 -0.36 -5.32
N MET A 40 -15.55 0.07 -4.68
CA MET A 40 -14.27 -0.62 -4.71
C MET A 40 -14.40 -2.02 -4.09
N MET A 41 -15.05 -2.13 -2.94
CA MET A 41 -15.29 -3.42 -2.28
C MET A 41 -16.16 -4.36 -3.11
N ARG A 42 -17.18 -3.83 -3.78
CA ARG A 42 -17.99 -4.63 -4.70
C ARG A 42 -17.15 -5.23 -5.83
N HIS A 43 -16.19 -4.48 -6.36
CA HIS A 43 -15.28 -4.97 -7.40
C HIS A 43 -14.40 -6.10 -6.89
N TYR A 44 -13.76 -5.94 -5.73
CA TYR A 44 -12.97 -7.02 -5.10
C TYR A 44 -13.83 -8.24 -4.79
N TYR A 45 -15.01 -8.02 -4.20
CA TYR A 45 -15.93 -9.10 -3.88
C TYR A 45 -16.29 -9.91 -5.13
N SER A 46 -16.64 -9.25 -6.23
CA SER A 46 -16.95 -9.94 -7.50
C SER A 46 -15.78 -10.78 -8.00
N ILE A 47 -14.56 -10.21 -8.04
CA ILE A 47 -13.38 -10.94 -8.51
C ILE A 47 -13.10 -12.15 -7.62
N PHE A 48 -13.07 -12.01 -6.31
CA PHE A 48 -12.77 -13.13 -5.42
C PHE A 48 -13.85 -14.18 -5.39
N HIS A 49 -15.12 -13.78 -5.52
CA HIS A 49 -16.24 -14.70 -5.58
C HIS A 49 -16.14 -15.64 -6.79
N ASP A 50 -15.72 -15.15 -7.95
CA ASP A 50 -15.54 -15.95 -9.16
C ASP A 50 -14.50 -17.07 -9.00
N TYR A 51 -13.58 -16.91 -8.03
CA TYR A 51 -12.58 -17.91 -7.65
C TYR A 51 -12.96 -18.71 -6.40
N GLY A 52 -14.19 -18.58 -5.89
CA GLY A 52 -14.62 -19.22 -4.65
C GLY A 52 -13.94 -18.70 -3.39
N MET A 53 -13.31 -17.53 -3.45
CA MET A 53 -12.62 -16.90 -2.32
C MET A 53 -13.51 -15.86 -1.65
N ARG A 54 -13.31 -15.69 -0.34
CA ARG A 54 -14.02 -14.69 0.46
C ARG A 54 -13.07 -13.55 0.81
N CYS A 55 -13.58 -12.33 0.81
CA CYS A 55 -12.84 -11.17 1.29
C CYS A 55 -13.67 -10.34 2.26
N ALA A 56 -13.01 -9.55 3.08
CA ALA A 56 -13.63 -8.65 4.06
C ALA A 56 -12.96 -7.29 4.06
N GLN A 57 -13.76 -6.23 4.21
CA GLN A 57 -13.24 -4.87 4.37
C GLN A 57 -12.73 -4.65 5.79
N VAL A 58 -11.56 -4.03 5.92
CA VAL A 58 -11.04 -3.49 7.18
C VAL A 58 -10.65 -2.04 6.95
N LEU A 59 -11.38 -1.10 7.54
CA LEU A 59 -11.03 0.32 7.52
C LEU A 59 -10.28 0.68 8.80
N ALA A 60 -9.24 1.48 8.66
CA ALA A 60 -8.38 1.87 9.76
C ALA A 60 -8.00 3.34 9.71
N THR A 61 -7.78 3.90 10.87
CA THR A 61 -7.12 5.19 11.06
C THR A 61 -5.74 4.96 11.70
N LYS A 62 -4.86 5.94 11.62
CA LYS A 62 -3.53 5.85 12.24
C LYS A 62 -3.60 5.58 13.74
N ARG A 63 -4.66 6.02 14.40
CA ARG A 63 -4.91 5.80 15.84
C ARG A 63 -5.05 4.32 16.20
N ASP A 64 -5.60 3.51 15.29
CA ASP A 64 -5.89 2.09 15.55
C ASP A 64 -4.63 1.23 15.65
N PHE A 65 -3.47 1.78 15.23
CA PHE A 65 -2.17 1.12 15.37
C PHE A 65 -1.41 1.54 16.64
N SER A 66 -1.91 2.53 17.38
CA SER A 66 -1.33 2.94 18.65
C SER A 66 -1.56 1.89 19.74
N PRO A 67 -0.62 1.71 20.71
CA PRO A 67 -0.79 0.78 21.81
C PRO A 67 -2.13 0.99 22.54
N GLY A 68 -2.86 -0.11 22.78
CA GLY A 68 -4.14 -0.09 23.51
C GLY A 68 -5.19 -0.97 22.87
N ILE A 69 -6.42 -0.87 23.38
CA ILE A 69 -7.55 -1.75 23.03
C ILE A 69 -7.88 -1.75 21.52
N HIS A 70 -7.74 -0.60 20.83
CA HIS A 70 -7.99 -0.53 19.40
C HIS A 70 -7.02 -1.42 18.62
N ARG A 71 -5.73 -1.36 18.97
CA ARG A 71 -4.70 -2.18 18.35
C ARG A 71 -4.94 -3.68 18.60
N GLU A 72 -5.31 -4.05 19.81
CA GLU A 72 -5.65 -5.45 20.17
C GLU A 72 -6.86 -5.93 19.36
N ASN A 73 -7.90 -5.14 19.23
CA ASN A 73 -9.07 -5.46 18.42
C ASN A 73 -8.72 -5.62 16.94
N MET A 74 -7.82 -4.78 16.41
CA MET A 74 -7.32 -4.92 15.05
C MET A 74 -6.58 -6.24 14.85
N ILE A 75 -5.68 -6.62 15.75
CA ILE A 75 -4.97 -7.92 15.72
C ILE A 75 -5.99 -9.05 15.70
N ASN A 76 -6.93 -9.08 16.65
CA ASN A 76 -7.95 -10.11 16.74
C ASN A 76 -8.79 -10.23 15.46
N CYS A 77 -9.13 -9.09 14.84
CA CYS A 77 -9.88 -9.05 13.59
C CYS A 77 -9.09 -9.69 12.44
N TYR A 78 -7.83 -9.26 12.22
CA TYR A 78 -7.00 -9.83 11.16
C TYR A 78 -6.73 -11.33 11.38
N GLU A 79 -6.36 -11.71 12.59
CA GLU A 79 -6.10 -13.13 12.91
C GLU A 79 -7.34 -14.00 12.68
N SER A 80 -8.51 -13.53 13.08
CA SER A 80 -9.78 -14.24 12.86
C SER A 80 -10.12 -14.38 11.39
N LEU A 81 -10.00 -13.30 10.61
CA LEU A 81 -10.26 -13.35 9.17
C LEU A 81 -9.32 -14.32 8.47
N LEU A 82 -8.03 -14.22 8.78
CA LEU A 82 -7.00 -15.07 8.16
C LEU A 82 -7.15 -16.54 8.54
N SER A 83 -7.52 -16.86 9.79
CA SER A 83 -7.78 -18.25 10.23
C SER A 83 -8.97 -18.89 9.52
N GLU A 84 -9.97 -18.08 9.14
CA GLU A 84 -11.15 -18.53 8.37
C GLU A 84 -10.91 -18.52 6.84
N GLY A 85 -9.68 -18.24 6.39
CA GLY A 85 -9.36 -18.17 4.96
C GLY A 85 -10.06 -17.01 4.25
N ILE A 86 -10.40 -15.95 4.97
CA ILE A 86 -11.00 -14.73 4.42
C ILE A 86 -9.87 -13.72 4.15
N ILE A 87 -9.84 -13.14 2.97
CA ILE A 87 -8.83 -12.16 2.56
C ILE A 87 -9.22 -10.78 3.11
N PRO A 88 -8.49 -10.21 4.09
CA PRO A 88 -8.73 -8.84 4.51
C PRO A 88 -8.29 -7.86 3.42
N ILE A 89 -9.13 -6.87 3.15
CA ILE A 89 -8.84 -5.75 2.25
C ILE A 89 -8.85 -4.49 3.11
N ALA A 90 -7.67 -3.99 3.41
CA ALA A 90 -7.48 -2.81 4.24
C ALA A 90 -7.48 -1.54 3.40
N ASN A 91 -8.05 -0.47 3.94
CA ASN A 91 -7.93 0.88 3.44
C ASN A 91 -8.00 1.89 4.60
N GLU A 92 -7.57 3.12 4.34
CA GLU A 92 -7.83 4.22 5.27
C GLU A 92 -9.32 4.48 5.40
N ASP A 93 -9.79 4.74 6.64
CA ASP A 93 -11.13 5.27 6.86
C ASP A 93 -11.16 6.78 6.57
N ASP A 94 -11.16 7.12 5.30
CA ASP A 94 -11.20 8.48 4.80
C ASP A 94 -12.45 9.27 5.27
N ALA A 95 -13.49 8.59 5.71
CA ALA A 95 -14.72 9.25 6.17
C ALA A 95 -14.52 9.93 7.54
N VAL A 96 -13.66 9.36 8.38
CA VAL A 96 -13.39 9.89 9.74
C VAL A 96 -11.96 10.38 9.91
N SER A 97 -11.02 9.99 9.04
CA SER A 97 -9.64 10.47 9.05
C SER A 97 -9.59 11.93 8.60
N VAL A 98 -9.23 12.82 9.52
CA VAL A 98 -9.01 14.23 9.22
C VAL A 98 -7.61 14.63 9.70
N THR A 99 -6.88 15.28 8.83
CA THR A 99 -5.58 15.93 8.96
C THR A 99 -4.52 15.25 9.86
N MET A 100 -4.79 15.01 11.13
CA MET A 100 -3.82 14.47 12.11
C MET A 100 -3.89 12.93 12.26
N SER A 101 -4.95 12.30 11.79
CA SER A 101 -5.15 10.84 11.83
C SER A 101 -4.94 10.17 10.47
N MET A 102 -4.58 10.94 9.45
CA MET A 102 -4.34 10.43 8.09
C MET A 102 -2.98 9.73 8.00
N PHE A 103 -2.95 8.66 7.23
CA PHE A 103 -1.67 8.12 6.74
C PHE A 103 -1.07 9.06 5.68
N SER A 104 0.25 9.04 5.54
CA SER A 104 0.93 9.77 4.46
C SER A 104 0.48 9.25 3.09
N ASP A 105 0.41 7.92 3.01
CA ASP A 105 -0.08 7.15 1.86
C ASP A 105 -0.50 5.74 2.33
N ASN A 106 -1.02 4.92 1.41
CA ASN A 106 -1.39 3.55 1.74
C ASN A 106 -0.17 2.61 1.90
N ASP A 107 1.03 3.02 1.50
CA ASP A 107 2.25 2.27 1.78
C ASP A 107 2.58 2.32 3.28
N GLU A 108 2.35 3.46 3.96
CA GLU A 108 2.45 3.56 5.42
C GLU A 108 1.42 2.63 6.10
N LEU A 109 0.17 2.65 5.65
CA LEU A 109 -0.86 1.72 6.16
C LEU A 109 -0.43 0.26 5.96
N ALA A 110 0.09 -0.09 4.79
CA ALA A 110 0.54 -1.45 4.49
C ALA A 110 1.69 -1.90 5.39
N SER A 111 2.64 -1.02 5.66
CA SER A 111 3.73 -1.27 6.62
C SER A 111 3.19 -1.54 8.03
N LEU A 112 2.28 -0.71 8.52
CA LEU A 112 1.69 -0.86 9.85
C LEU A 112 0.85 -2.14 9.96
N VAL A 113 0.11 -2.51 8.93
CA VAL A 113 -0.61 -3.78 8.87
C VAL A 113 0.37 -4.95 8.88
N ALA A 114 1.43 -4.90 8.05
CA ALA A 114 2.44 -5.96 8.00
C ALA A 114 3.11 -6.18 9.37
N GLU A 115 3.42 -5.11 10.08
CA GLU A 115 3.94 -5.17 11.45
C GLU A 115 2.93 -5.76 12.44
N LEU A 116 1.67 -5.31 12.34
CA LEU A 116 0.59 -5.74 13.23
C LEU A 116 0.39 -7.24 13.20
N ILE A 117 0.38 -7.82 12.00
CA ILE A 117 0.15 -9.26 11.77
C ILE A 117 1.45 -10.08 11.71
N LYS A 118 2.61 -9.46 11.90
CA LYS A 118 3.94 -10.08 11.78
C LYS A 118 4.10 -10.81 10.44
N ALA A 119 3.85 -10.09 9.35
CA ALA A 119 3.91 -10.64 8.01
C ALA A 119 5.31 -11.15 7.64
N ASP A 120 5.40 -12.22 6.86
CA ASP A 120 6.68 -12.74 6.33
C ASP A 120 7.28 -11.78 5.30
N ALA A 121 6.42 -11.08 4.55
CA ALA A 121 6.85 -10.11 3.55
C ALA A 121 5.79 -9.02 3.31
N LEU A 122 6.25 -7.85 2.90
CA LEU A 122 5.45 -6.76 2.34
C LEU A 122 5.82 -6.59 0.85
N ILE A 123 4.82 -6.51 -0.02
CA ILE A 123 5.02 -6.23 -1.45
C ILE A 123 4.30 -4.92 -1.77
N ILE A 124 5.08 -3.88 -2.10
CA ILE A 124 4.60 -2.59 -2.55
C ILE A 124 4.57 -2.61 -4.08
N LEU A 125 3.38 -2.50 -4.64
CA LEU A 125 3.20 -2.44 -6.09
C LEU A 125 3.28 -0.99 -6.56
N SER A 126 4.18 -0.74 -7.52
CA SER A 126 4.45 0.55 -8.14
C SER A 126 4.22 0.47 -9.65
N ASP A 127 4.42 1.56 -10.36
CA ASP A 127 4.46 1.63 -11.82
C ASP A 127 5.87 1.41 -12.41
N THR A 128 6.90 1.34 -11.54
CA THR A 128 8.30 1.08 -11.90
C THR A 128 8.72 -0.34 -11.53
N ASP A 129 9.72 -0.89 -12.22
CA ASP A 129 10.22 -2.25 -12.00
C ASP A 129 11.04 -2.43 -10.71
N GLY A 130 11.10 -1.41 -9.88
CA GLY A 130 11.86 -1.36 -8.65
C GLY A 130 12.63 -0.04 -8.53
N LEU A 131 13.69 -0.04 -7.70
CA LEU A 131 14.58 1.10 -7.53
C LEU A 131 15.74 1.03 -8.53
N TYR A 132 16.08 2.19 -9.10
CA TYR A 132 17.16 2.37 -10.05
C TYR A 132 18.23 3.32 -9.50
N THR A 133 19.46 3.26 -10.00
CA THR A 133 20.58 4.14 -9.65
C THR A 133 20.45 5.55 -10.24
N GLY A 134 19.45 5.79 -11.11
CA GLY A 134 19.12 7.04 -11.77
C GLY A 134 17.71 6.98 -12.34
N HIS A 135 17.40 7.81 -13.33
CA HIS A 135 16.10 7.74 -13.99
C HIS A 135 15.98 6.41 -14.77
N PRO A 136 14.84 5.69 -14.66
CA PRO A 136 14.70 4.36 -15.32
C PRO A 136 14.88 4.36 -16.84
N GLU A 137 14.73 5.52 -17.51
CA GLU A 137 14.91 5.68 -18.96
C GLU A 137 16.35 6.03 -19.37
N ASP A 138 17.24 6.27 -18.40
CA ASP A 138 18.63 6.58 -18.69
C ASP A 138 19.43 5.29 -18.96
N ASP A 139 20.18 5.25 -20.05
CA ASP A 139 20.97 4.08 -20.48
C ASP A 139 22.02 3.62 -19.44
N GLU A 140 22.49 4.55 -18.58
CA GLU A 140 23.47 4.28 -17.52
C GLU A 140 22.81 3.86 -16.19
N SER A 141 21.47 3.87 -16.11
CA SER A 141 20.73 3.56 -14.90
C SER A 141 20.52 2.06 -14.73
N GLU A 142 20.98 1.51 -13.63
CA GLU A 142 20.86 0.09 -13.31
C GLU A 142 19.79 -0.15 -12.23
N LYS A 143 18.99 -1.19 -12.41
CA LYS A 143 18.02 -1.61 -11.39
C LYS A 143 18.72 -2.28 -10.21
N LEU A 144 18.43 -1.83 -9.02
CA LEU A 144 18.90 -2.46 -7.78
C LEU A 144 18.02 -3.67 -7.43
N ASN A 145 18.63 -4.86 -7.45
CA ASN A 145 17.89 -6.09 -7.12
C ASN A 145 17.69 -6.27 -5.60
N LYS A 146 18.64 -5.76 -4.80
CA LYS A 146 18.61 -5.85 -3.34
C LYS A 146 19.17 -4.57 -2.73
N VAL A 147 18.59 -4.16 -1.61
CA VAL A 147 19.01 -3.02 -0.77
C VAL A 147 18.94 -3.46 0.69
N THR A 148 19.96 -3.13 1.46
CA THR A 148 19.95 -3.29 2.92
C THR A 148 19.54 -1.98 3.59
N VAL A 149 19.08 -2.05 4.84
CA VAL A 149 18.62 -0.86 5.58
C VAL A 149 19.69 0.20 5.76
N ASP A 150 20.97 -0.20 5.79
CA ASP A 150 22.11 0.69 6.01
C ASP A 150 22.59 1.38 4.72
N GLU A 151 22.16 0.89 3.54
CA GLU A 151 22.56 1.49 2.27
C GLU A 151 21.88 2.84 2.06
N ASN A 152 22.65 3.87 1.68
CA ASN A 152 22.12 5.18 1.31
C ASN A 152 21.67 5.15 -0.17
N VAL A 153 20.41 4.84 -0.39
CA VAL A 153 19.79 4.78 -1.74
C VAL A 153 18.89 5.98 -2.02
N GLU A 154 18.62 6.82 -1.03
CA GLU A 154 17.79 8.02 -1.14
C GLU A 154 18.41 9.02 -2.15
N LYS A 155 19.72 9.02 -2.32
CA LYS A 155 20.45 9.84 -3.29
C LYS A 155 19.98 9.59 -4.74
N TYR A 156 19.63 8.38 -5.08
CA TYR A 156 19.21 8.01 -6.43
C TYR A 156 17.85 8.61 -6.84
N VAL A 157 16.98 8.88 -5.86
CA VAL A 157 15.68 9.51 -6.13
C VAL A 157 15.82 11.02 -6.31
N GLN A 158 16.76 11.65 -5.60
CA GLN A 158 17.01 13.09 -5.70
C GLN A 158 17.62 13.48 -7.05
N GLU A 159 18.43 12.60 -7.64
CA GLU A 159 19.07 12.81 -8.95
C GLU A 159 18.11 12.59 -10.12
N SER A 160 17.06 11.80 -9.97
CA SER A 160 16.11 11.46 -11.04
C SER A 160 15.08 12.55 -11.39
N GLY A 161 15.16 13.72 -10.75
CA GLY A 161 14.31 14.88 -11.07
C GLY A 161 12.85 14.70 -10.63
N LYS A 162 12.30 15.72 -9.97
CA LYS A 162 10.90 15.74 -9.53
C LYS A 162 9.97 15.73 -10.74
N GLY A 163 9.33 14.62 -11.01
CA GLY A 163 8.12 14.58 -11.82
C GLY A 163 7.01 15.33 -11.07
N GLU A 164 6.70 16.56 -11.49
CA GLU A 164 5.50 17.27 -11.02
C GLU A 164 4.27 16.46 -11.45
N GLY A 165 3.60 15.78 -10.51
CA GLY A 165 2.33 15.10 -10.78
C GLY A 165 2.14 13.74 -10.09
N GLU A 166 3.12 13.20 -9.42
CA GLU A 166 2.97 11.95 -8.69
C GLU A 166 2.18 12.16 -7.40
N GLY A 167 1.15 11.31 -7.21
CA GLY A 167 0.32 11.29 -6.03
C GLY A 167 1.12 11.10 -4.74
N ARG A 168 0.43 11.11 -3.59
CA ARG A 168 0.99 11.06 -2.22
C ARG A 168 1.99 9.92 -1.90
N GLY A 169 2.52 9.16 -2.82
CA GLY A 169 3.38 8.01 -2.59
C GLY A 169 4.53 7.91 -3.59
N GLY A 170 5.30 8.99 -3.80
CA GLY A 170 6.49 8.98 -4.65
C GLY A 170 7.53 7.92 -4.23
N MET A 171 8.53 7.65 -5.08
CA MET A 171 9.56 6.62 -4.83
C MET A 171 10.31 6.86 -3.51
N GLU A 172 10.54 8.12 -3.12
CA GLU A 172 11.17 8.47 -1.85
C GLU A 172 10.36 7.94 -0.64
N SER A 173 9.03 8.13 -0.64
CA SER A 173 8.14 7.58 0.37
C SER A 173 8.22 6.06 0.42
N LYS A 174 8.17 5.40 -0.75
CA LYS A 174 8.25 3.93 -0.85
C LYS A 174 9.56 3.37 -0.30
N ILE A 175 10.69 4.01 -0.60
CA ILE A 175 12.01 3.61 -0.06
C ILE A 175 12.03 3.74 1.46
N LYS A 176 11.58 4.88 1.99
CA LYS A 176 11.52 5.11 3.43
C LYS A 176 10.66 4.06 4.14
N ILE A 177 9.48 3.76 3.59
CA ILE A 177 8.59 2.73 4.12
C ILE A 177 9.25 1.34 4.00
N ALA A 178 9.81 1.00 2.84
CA ALA A 178 10.44 -0.30 2.62
C ALA A 178 11.62 -0.55 3.56
N LYS A 179 12.50 0.43 3.75
CA LYS A 179 13.61 0.34 4.71
C LYS A 179 13.11 0.25 6.16
N GLY A 180 12.13 1.10 6.54
CA GLY A 180 11.56 1.09 7.88
C GLY A 180 10.89 -0.25 8.22
N THR A 181 10.23 -0.89 7.26
CA THR A 181 9.61 -2.22 7.41
C THR A 181 10.67 -3.32 7.45
N ALA A 182 11.68 -3.25 6.58
CA ALA A 182 12.79 -4.20 6.56
C ALA A 182 13.61 -4.17 7.87
N ALA A 183 13.81 -3.00 8.47
CA ALA A 183 14.46 -2.85 9.78
C ALA A 183 13.72 -3.58 10.92
N LYS A 184 12.44 -3.92 10.72
CA LYS A 184 11.62 -4.73 11.63
C LYS A 184 11.61 -6.23 11.27
N ASN A 185 12.58 -6.67 10.45
CA ASN A 185 12.73 -8.03 9.96
C ASN A 185 11.56 -8.52 9.07
N ILE A 186 10.85 -7.61 8.42
CA ILE A 186 9.84 -7.94 7.40
C ILE A 186 10.44 -7.66 6.03
N THR A 187 10.77 -8.70 5.29
CA THR A 187 11.29 -8.54 3.92
C THR A 187 10.32 -7.73 3.08
N THR A 188 10.79 -6.64 2.49
CA THR A 188 9.92 -5.75 1.70
C THR A 188 10.37 -5.70 0.24
N TYR A 189 9.41 -5.69 -0.67
CA TYR A 189 9.66 -5.59 -2.11
C TYR A 189 8.96 -4.35 -2.67
N ILE A 190 9.64 -3.66 -3.59
CA ILE A 190 9.03 -2.67 -4.49
C ILE A 190 9.09 -3.26 -5.89
N ALA A 191 7.94 -3.40 -6.55
CA ALA A 191 7.86 -4.06 -7.86
C ALA A 191 6.74 -3.49 -8.74
N ASN A 192 6.85 -3.69 -10.04
CA ASN A 192 5.88 -3.19 -11.02
C ASN A 192 4.57 -3.99 -10.97
N GLY A 193 3.50 -3.34 -10.50
CA GLY A 193 2.17 -3.95 -10.43
C GLY A 193 1.53 -4.27 -11.78
N LYS A 194 2.03 -3.69 -12.88
CA LYS A 194 1.56 -3.98 -14.24
C LYS A 194 2.18 -5.25 -14.83
N ARG A 195 3.28 -5.75 -14.22
CA ARG A 195 3.93 -6.98 -14.64
C ARG A 195 3.06 -8.19 -14.32
N LYS A 196 2.76 -9.00 -15.34
CA LYS A 196 2.02 -10.25 -15.16
C LYS A 196 2.74 -11.18 -14.17
N ASN A 197 1.99 -11.76 -13.25
CA ASN A 197 2.46 -12.72 -12.24
C ASN A 197 3.52 -12.17 -11.27
N VAL A 198 3.67 -10.86 -11.14
CA VAL A 198 4.71 -10.24 -10.28
C VAL A 198 4.71 -10.78 -8.85
N ILE A 199 3.55 -10.90 -8.22
CA ILE A 199 3.42 -11.42 -6.85
C ILE A 199 3.84 -12.89 -6.79
N LEU A 200 3.39 -13.72 -7.73
CA LEU A 200 3.76 -15.13 -7.79
C LEU A 200 5.26 -15.32 -8.00
N ASP A 201 5.87 -14.49 -8.86
CA ASP A 201 7.30 -14.53 -9.12
C ASP A 201 8.11 -14.15 -7.87
N ILE A 202 7.69 -13.13 -7.13
CA ILE A 202 8.31 -12.73 -5.86
C ILE A 202 8.20 -13.85 -4.81
N VAL A 203 7.01 -14.42 -4.64
CA VAL A 203 6.78 -15.52 -3.67
C VAL A 203 7.56 -16.78 -4.05
N ALA A 204 7.78 -17.02 -5.35
CA ALA A 204 8.63 -18.09 -5.85
C ALA A 204 10.14 -17.78 -5.73
N GLY A 205 10.54 -16.64 -5.18
CA GLY A 205 11.95 -16.26 -4.99
C GLY A 205 12.67 -15.79 -6.24
N LYS A 206 11.95 -15.47 -7.32
CA LYS A 206 12.58 -14.94 -8.53
C LYS A 206 13.06 -13.50 -8.31
N PRO A 207 14.11 -13.05 -9.01
CA PRO A 207 14.69 -11.70 -8.87
C PRO A 207 13.80 -10.65 -9.56
N VAL A 208 12.66 -10.35 -8.99
CA VAL A 208 11.69 -9.37 -9.48
C VAL A 208 11.57 -8.20 -8.50
N GLY A 209 11.57 -6.98 -9.04
CA GLY A 209 11.54 -5.77 -8.22
C GLY A 209 12.86 -5.51 -7.50
N THR A 210 12.81 -4.68 -6.48
CA THR A 210 13.90 -4.43 -5.53
C THR A 210 13.52 -5.00 -4.18
N LYS A 211 14.37 -5.87 -3.63
CA LYS A 211 14.19 -6.50 -2.31
C LYS A 211 14.91 -5.71 -1.24
N PHE A 212 14.21 -5.31 -0.19
CA PHE A 212 14.75 -4.64 1.01
C PHE A 212 14.82 -5.65 2.17
N THR A 213 15.98 -5.68 2.84
CA THR A 213 16.24 -6.57 4.00
C THR A 213 16.96 -5.81 5.11
N ALA A 214 16.85 -6.29 6.33
CA ALA A 214 17.72 -5.85 7.42
C ALA A 214 19.19 -6.11 7.08
#